data_9d53fb9dffafef2c1f2f1d417e1df5e0
#
_entry.id   9d53fb9dffafef2c1f2f1d417e1df5e0
#
_cell.length_a   1.000
_cell.length_b   1.000
_cell.length_c   1.000
_cell.angle_alpha   90.00
_cell.angle_beta   90.00
_cell.angle_gamma   90.00
#
_symmetry.space_group_name_H-M   'P 1'
#
loop_
_entity.id
_entity.type
_entity.pdbx_description
1 polymer ?
#
loop_
_entity_poly.entity_id
_entity_poly.type
_entity_poly.pdbx_seq_one_letter_code
_entity_poly.pdbx_strand_id
1 'polypeptide(L)'
;MDRVAVVTGGSRGVGLSVVRTLLEASWHVHAHYRTQPADIIHDRLTWWQADFTQGLPTAQASGFPQLPRIDALIHCAGVATLGSCASLERDDWERHMAVNLHSPVQLTRQLLPQLRANHAHVVYINSGAGKRANPQWGAYAASKFAAHAWCDALRQEEPEITVTSIFPGRIATDMQKAIVEYEGNSYTPENFIAPTTVAHSVLHSLSVGSDAIIPEIVIRPRM
;
A
#
# COMPACT_ATOMS: atom_id res chain seq x y z
N MET A 1 2.12 -21.75 -13.89
CA MET A 1 1.09 -20.70 -14.10
C MET A 1 1.68 -19.38 -13.70
N ASP A 2 1.40 -18.31 -14.45
CA ASP A 2 1.92 -16.99 -14.15
C ASP A 2 1.23 -16.41 -12.91
N ARG A 3 2.00 -15.80 -12.01
CA ARG A 3 1.47 -15.20 -10.80
C ARG A 3 0.85 -13.85 -11.10
N VAL A 4 -0.28 -13.54 -10.47
CA VAL A 4 -1.05 -12.30 -10.67
C VAL A 4 -1.05 -11.47 -9.40
N ALA A 5 -0.66 -10.19 -9.51
CA ALA A 5 -0.66 -9.23 -8.43
C ALA A 5 -1.59 -8.04 -8.73
N VAL A 6 -2.33 -7.59 -7.72
CA VAL A 6 -3.05 -6.31 -7.72
C VAL A 6 -2.28 -5.33 -6.84
N VAL A 7 -1.90 -4.17 -7.37
CA VAL A 7 -1.12 -3.16 -6.65
C VAL A 7 -1.89 -1.84 -6.62
N THR A 8 -2.24 -1.34 -5.44
CA THR A 8 -2.86 -0.01 -5.33
C THR A 8 -1.81 1.10 -5.23
N GLY A 9 -2.10 2.29 -5.78
CA GLY A 9 -1.16 3.40 -5.77
C GLY A 9 0.11 3.16 -6.60
N GLY A 10 -0.01 2.39 -7.69
CA GLY A 10 1.11 1.92 -8.53
C GLY A 10 1.77 2.98 -9.40
N SER A 11 1.20 4.20 -9.52
CA SER A 11 1.70 5.18 -10.49
C SER A 11 2.92 5.99 -10.03
N ARG A 12 3.30 5.95 -8.76
CA ARG A 12 4.46 6.69 -8.22
C ARG A 12 5.00 6.08 -6.91
N GLY A 13 6.14 6.57 -6.48
CA GLY A 13 6.74 6.24 -5.18
C GLY A 13 6.95 4.75 -4.96
N VAL A 14 6.58 4.27 -3.78
CA VAL A 14 6.72 2.86 -3.39
C VAL A 14 5.91 1.95 -4.31
N GLY A 15 4.65 2.30 -4.60
CA GLY A 15 3.79 1.48 -5.45
C GLY A 15 4.36 1.28 -6.86
N LEU A 16 4.95 2.33 -7.46
CA LEU A 16 5.62 2.21 -8.75
C LEU A 16 6.86 1.30 -8.67
N SER A 17 7.65 1.41 -7.60
CA SER A 17 8.78 0.51 -7.39
C SER A 17 8.32 -0.94 -7.22
N VAL A 18 7.22 -1.18 -6.51
CA VAL A 18 6.61 -2.53 -6.37
C VAL A 18 6.16 -3.06 -7.74
N VAL A 19 5.48 -2.23 -8.54
CA VAL A 19 5.07 -2.62 -9.91
C VAL A 19 6.27 -3.08 -10.73
N ARG A 20 7.35 -2.27 -10.79
CA ARG A 20 8.57 -2.61 -11.54
C ARG A 20 9.21 -3.89 -11.02
N THR A 21 9.41 -4.01 -9.71
CA THR A 21 10.02 -5.21 -9.10
C THR A 21 9.22 -6.48 -9.39
N LEU A 22 7.87 -6.40 -9.38
CA LEU A 22 7.03 -7.55 -9.70
C LEU A 22 7.08 -7.92 -11.19
N LEU A 23 7.11 -6.93 -12.09
CA LEU A 23 7.28 -7.16 -13.53
C LEU A 23 8.63 -7.83 -13.84
N GLU A 24 9.72 -7.36 -13.23
CA GLU A 24 11.06 -7.96 -13.31
C GLU A 24 11.07 -9.40 -12.80
N ALA A 25 10.26 -9.70 -11.76
CA ALA A 25 10.06 -11.04 -11.22
C ALA A 25 9.00 -11.87 -12.00
N SER A 26 8.63 -11.43 -13.21
CA SER A 26 7.72 -12.11 -14.15
C SER A 26 6.28 -12.27 -13.65
N TRP A 27 5.79 -11.39 -12.80
CA TRP A 27 4.39 -11.33 -12.42
C TRP A 27 3.54 -10.59 -13.46
N HIS A 28 2.27 -10.98 -13.60
CA HIS A 28 1.25 -10.13 -14.20
C HIS A 28 0.76 -9.13 -13.14
N VAL A 29 0.79 -7.84 -13.46
CA VAL A 29 0.48 -6.77 -12.49
C VAL A 29 -0.72 -5.96 -12.96
N HIS A 30 -1.75 -5.88 -12.12
CA HIS A 30 -2.88 -4.97 -12.27
C HIS A 30 -2.68 -3.78 -11.32
N ALA A 31 -2.18 -2.68 -11.87
CA ALA A 31 -1.75 -1.52 -11.10
C ALA A 31 -2.81 -0.40 -11.10
N HIS A 32 -3.15 0.06 -9.92
CA HIS A 32 -4.09 1.17 -9.73
C HIS A 32 -3.39 2.53 -9.77
N TYR A 33 -4.06 3.50 -10.40
CA TYR A 33 -3.72 4.91 -10.36
C TYR A 33 -4.95 5.77 -10.06
N ARG A 34 -4.74 6.99 -9.53
CA ARG A 34 -5.83 7.95 -9.27
C ARG A 34 -6.06 8.88 -10.44
N THR A 35 -5.03 9.61 -10.88
CA THR A 35 -5.13 10.69 -11.88
C THR A 35 -4.60 10.25 -13.24
N GLN A 36 -3.40 9.70 -13.28
CA GLN A 36 -2.75 9.18 -14.48
C GLN A 36 -1.83 8.01 -14.15
N PRO A 37 -1.69 7.03 -15.04
CA PRO A 37 -0.75 5.93 -14.86
C PRO A 37 0.70 6.45 -14.97
N ALA A 38 1.66 5.63 -14.55
CA ALA A 38 3.06 5.86 -14.89
C ALA A 38 3.31 5.53 -16.37
N ASP A 39 4.31 6.17 -16.96
CA ASP A 39 4.74 5.89 -18.33
C ASP A 39 5.57 4.58 -18.37
N ILE A 40 4.85 3.46 -18.28
CA ILE A 40 5.39 2.10 -18.42
C ILE A 40 4.50 1.33 -19.38
N ILE A 41 5.10 0.83 -20.46
CA ILE A 41 4.47 -0.10 -21.40
C ILE A 41 5.10 -1.49 -21.17
N HIS A 42 4.27 -2.48 -20.82
CA HIS A 42 4.74 -3.84 -20.58
C HIS A 42 3.58 -4.83 -20.78
N ASP A 43 3.82 -5.95 -21.46
CA ASP A 43 2.79 -6.94 -21.83
C ASP A 43 2.09 -7.58 -20.60
N ARG A 44 2.75 -7.58 -19.46
CA ARG A 44 2.23 -8.09 -18.18
C ARG A 44 1.72 -6.99 -17.23
N LEU A 45 1.48 -5.78 -17.73
CA LEU A 45 0.97 -4.66 -16.94
C LEU A 45 -0.37 -4.18 -17.47
N THR A 46 -1.36 -4.13 -16.60
CA THR A 46 -2.66 -3.52 -16.86
C THR A 46 -2.92 -2.42 -15.84
N TRP A 47 -3.29 -1.23 -16.32
CA TRP A 47 -3.63 -0.11 -15.47
C TRP A 47 -5.15 -0.03 -15.27
N TRP A 48 -5.59 0.31 -14.05
CA TRP A 48 -6.97 0.65 -13.74
C TRP A 48 -7.06 1.90 -12.85
N GLN A 49 -8.17 2.63 -12.99
CA GLN A 49 -8.35 3.93 -12.35
C GLN A 49 -9.43 3.87 -11.27
N ALA A 50 -9.15 4.53 -10.13
CA ALA A 50 -10.13 4.83 -9.10
C ALA A 50 -9.69 6.04 -8.25
N ASP A 51 -10.64 6.78 -7.70
CA ASP A 51 -10.37 7.74 -6.63
C ASP A 51 -10.92 7.18 -5.31
N PHE A 52 -10.04 6.74 -4.44
CA PHE A 52 -10.39 6.14 -3.17
C PHE A 52 -11.00 7.12 -2.16
N THR A 53 -10.99 8.41 -2.42
CA THR A 53 -11.74 9.39 -1.64
C THR A 53 -13.24 9.35 -1.94
N GLN A 54 -13.62 8.84 -3.10
CA GLN A 54 -15.01 8.68 -3.57
C GLN A 54 -15.57 7.28 -3.29
N GLY A 55 -14.81 6.42 -2.60
CA GLY A 55 -15.11 5.01 -2.43
C GLY A 55 -14.56 4.14 -3.56
N LEU A 56 -14.73 2.83 -3.43
CA LEU A 56 -14.29 1.90 -4.46
C LEU A 56 -15.36 1.76 -5.55
N PRO A 57 -14.94 1.66 -6.81
CA PRO A 57 -15.86 1.19 -7.84
C PRO A 57 -16.36 -0.20 -7.48
N THR A 58 -17.63 -0.47 -7.71
CA THR A 58 -18.17 -1.83 -7.55
C THR A 58 -17.47 -2.77 -8.54
N ALA A 59 -17.40 -4.06 -8.21
CA ALA A 59 -16.79 -5.07 -9.09
C ALA A 59 -17.42 -5.12 -10.50
N GLN A 60 -18.59 -4.51 -10.69
CA GLN A 60 -19.28 -4.37 -11.97
C GLN A 60 -19.03 -3.02 -12.68
N ALA A 61 -18.33 -2.08 -12.02
CA ALA A 61 -18.00 -0.79 -12.64
C ALA A 61 -16.92 -0.95 -13.70
N SER A 62 -17.04 -0.19 -14.79
CA SER A 62 -16.03 -0.16 -15.84
C SER A 62 -14.67 0.25 -15.27
N GLY A 63 -13.65 -0.58 -15.49
CA GLY A 63 -12.27 -0.31 -15.08
C GLY A 63 -11.75 -1.12 -13.89
N PHE A 64 -12.61 -1.78 -13.09
CA PHE A 64 -12.13 -2.71 -12.08
C PHE A 64 -11.76 -4.05 -12.74
N PRO A 65 -10.54 -4.58 -12.50
CA PRO A 65 -10.12 -5.81 -13.16
C PRO A 65 -10.94 -7.01 -12.67
N GLN A 66 -11.64 -7.66 -13.61
CA GLN A 66 -12.27 -8.96 -13.37
C GLN A 66 -11.19 -10.04 -13.46
N LEU A 67 -10.66 -10.46 -12.31
CA LEU A 67 -9.54 -11.40 -12.26
C LEU A 67 -10.00 -12.76 -11.77
N PRO A 68 -9.81 -13.83 -12.56
CA PRO A 68 -10.12 -15.20 -12.12
C PRO A 68 -9.12 -15.70 -11.07
N ARG A 69 -7.92 -15.10 -11.05
CA ARG A 69 -6.82 -15.46 -10.14
C ARG A 69 -6.15 -14.22 -9.58
N ILE A 70 -5.85 -14.24 -8.29
CA ILE A 70 -5.02 -13.24 -7.61
C ILE A 70 -4.12 -14.00 -6.63
N ASP A 71 -2.80 -13.87 -6.81
CA ASP A 71 -1.79 -14.48 -5.93
C ASP A 71 -1.27 -13.48 -4.91
N ALA A 72 -1.35 -12.17 -5.21
CA ALA A 72 -0.97 -11.12 -4.26
C ALA A 72 -1.83 -9.86 -4.40
N LEU A 73 -2.19 -9.25 -3.27
CA LEU A 73 -2.83 -7.94 -3.18
C LEU A 73 -1.95 -7.00 -2.37
N ILE A 74 -1.40 -5.96 -3.02
CA ILE A 74 -0.46 -5.05 -2.38
C ILE A 74 -1.10 -3.66 -2.23
N HIS A 75 -1.37 -3.26 -0.99
CA HIS A 75 -1.91 -1.96 -0.65
C HIS A 75 -0.79 -0.93 -0.47
N CYS A 76 -0.47 -0.18 -1.55
CA CYS A 76 0.50 0.92 -1.53
C CYS A 76 -0.15 2.30 -1.58
N ALA A 77 -1.43 2.41 -1.94
CA ALA A 77 -2.14 3.68 -1.93
C ALA A 77 -2.17 4.27 -0.51
N GLY A 78 -1.87 5.56 -0.41
CA GLY A 78 -1.89 6.25 0.88
C GLY A 78 -1.76 7.76 0.69
N VAL A 79 -2.26 8.49 1.69
CA VAL A 79 -2.15 9.95 1.80
C VAL A 79 -1.61 10.31 3.16
N ALA A 80 -0.88 11.43 3.24
CA ALA A 80 -0.40 12.03 4.46
C ALA A 80 -0.55 13.55 4.35
N THR A 81 -1.33 14.15 5.23
CA THR A 81 -1.42 15.59 5.49
C THR A 81 -1.02 15.80 6.94
N LEU A 82 -0.07 16.69 7.18
CA LEU A 82 0.38 17.02 8.51
C LEU A 82 -0.36 18.24 9.05
N GLY A 83 -0.55 18.26 10.35
CA GLY A 83 -1.17 19.34 11.08
C GLY A 83 -1.40 18.97 12.55
N SER A 84 -1.54 19.97 13.41
CA SER A 84 -1.87 19.71 14.81
C SER A 84 -3.28 19.11 14.92
N CYS A 85 -3.54 18.33 15.97
CA CYS A 85 -4.88 17.80 16.23
C CYS A 85 -5.94 18.92 16.43
N ALA A 86 -5.50 20.12 16.76
CA ALA A 86 -6.38 21.28 16.93
C ALA A 86 -6.66 22.02 15.60
N SER A 87 -5.83 21.84 14.56
CA SER A 87 -5.93 22.58 13.30
C SER A 87 -6.38 21.75 12.10
N LEU A 88 -6.28 20.40 12.17
CA LEU A 88 -6.77 19.55 11.09
C LEU A 88 -8.29 19.53 11.10
N GLU A 89 -8.85 19.85 9.94
CA GLU A 89 -10.28 19.84 9.71
C GLU A 89 -10.83 18.41 9.56
N ARG A 90 -12.15 18.26 9.70
CA ARG A 90 -12.84 16.98 9.57
C ARG A 90 -12.49 16.27 8.26
N ASP A 91 -12.45 17.00 7.16
CA ASP A 91 -12.16 16.47 5.82
C ASP A 91 -10.75 15.85 5.72
N ASP A 92 -9.77 16.39 6.45
CA ASP A 92 -8.43 15.81 6.51
C ASP A 92 -8.47 14.44 7.19
N TRP A 93 -9.20 14.30 8.30
CA TRP A 93 -9.38 13.03 8.99
C TRP A 93 -10.12 12.02 8.12
N GLU A 94 -11.23 12.41 7.53
CA GLU A 94 -12.04 11.56 6.66
C GLU A 94 -11.25 11.08 5.45
N ARG A 95 -10.45 11.96 4.82
CA ARG A 95 -9.58 11.60 3.70
C ARG A 95 -8.52 10.56 4.09
N HIS A 96 -7.90 10.71 5.26
CA HIS A 96 -6.94 9.70 5.73
C HIS A 96 -7.62 8.35 5.97
N MET A 97 -8.78 8.34 6.62
CA MET A 97 -9.52 7.11 6.86
C MET A 97 -10.01 6.48 5.56
N ALA A 98 -10.54 7.26 4.62
CA ALA A 98 -11.02 6.77 3.33
C ALA A 98 -9.92 6.07 2.55
N VAL A 99 -8.75 6.70 2.39
CA VAL A 99 -7.67 6.18 1.53
C VAL A 99 -6.81 5.14 2.26
N ASN A 100 -6.45 5.39 3.52
CA ASN A 100 -5.48 4.53 4.23
C ASN A 100 -6.13 3.33 4.94
N LEU A 101 -7.45 3.34 5.17
CA LEU A 101 -8.16 2.25 5.84
C LEU A 101 -9.35 1.71 5.03
N HIS A 102 -10.34 2.55 4.73
CA HIS A 102 -11.60 2.05 4.18
C HIS A 102 -11.40 1.43 2.79
N SER A 103 -10.56 2.04 1.92
CA SER A 103 -10.31 1.50 0.59
C SER A 103 -9.58 0.14 0.62
N PRO A 104 -8.50 -0.08 1.40
CA PRO A 104 -7.91 -1.41 1.49
C PRO A 104 -8.87 -2.45 2.10
N VAL A 105 -9.66 -2.10 3.13
CA VAL A 105 -10.68 -2.99 3.70
C VAL A 105 -11.70 -3.40 2.64
N GLN A 106 -12.27 -2.43 1.93
CA GLN A 106 -13.30 -2.69 0.92
C GLN A 106 -12.75 -3.48 -0.26
N LEU A 107 -11.56 -3.14 -0.77
CA LEU A 107 -10.93 -3.84 -1.88
C LEU A 107 -10.60 -5.28 -1.51
N THR A 108 -10.01 -5.51 -0.34
CA THR A 108 -9.74 -6.87 0.15
C THR A 108 -11.05 -7.67 0.24
N ARG A 109 -12.11 -7.10 0.80
CA ARG A 109 -13.42 -7.76 0.90
C ARG A 109 -14.01 -8.11 -0.47
N GLN A 110 -13.89 -7.23 -1.47
CA GLN A 110 -14.38 -7.50 -2.83
C GLN A 110 -13.62 -8.63 -3.53
N LEU A 111 -12.32 -8.76 -3.24
CA LEU A 111 -11.44 -9.75 -3.85
C LEU A 111 -11.30 -11.03 -3.00
N LEU A 112 -11.90 -11.08 -1.82
CA LEU A 112 -11.72 -12.15 -0.84
C LEU A 112 -11.98 -13.56 -1.40
N PRO A 113 -13.02 -13.80 -2.24
CA PRO A 113 -13.21 -15.10 -2.85
C PRO A 113 -12.01 -15.58 -3.67
N GLN A 114 -11.41 -14.69 -4.49
CA GLN A 114 -10.24 -15.01 -5.30
C GLN A 114 -8.98 -15.16 -4.44
N LEU A 115 -8.83 -14.32 -3.40
CA LEU A 115 -7.70 -14.39 -2.49
C LEU A 115 -7.69 -15.73 -1.74
N ARG A 116 -8.83 -16.18 -1.21
CA ARG A 116 -8.97 -17.48 -0.54
C ARG A 116 -8.67 -18.64 -1.50
N ALA A 117 -9.31 -18.65 -2.69
CA ALA A 117 -9.17 -19.72 -3.67
C ALA A 117 -7.72 -19.93 -4.16
N ASN A 118 -6.87 -18.92 -4.04
CA ASN A 118 -5.48 -18.97 -4.51
C ASN A 118 -4.45 -18.94 -3.36
N HIS A 119 -4.89 -19.02 -2.10
CA HIS A 119 -4.00 -18.86 -0.93
C HIS A 119 -3.11 -17.62 -1.05
N ALA A 120 -3.74 -16.51 -1.43
CA ALA A 120 -3.06 -15.29 -1.81
C ALA A 120 -2.38 -14.58 -0.63
N HIS A 121 -1.43 -13.71 -0.96
CA HIS A 121 -0.73 -12.90 0.01
C HIS A 121 -1.21 -11.44 -0.04
N VAL A 122 -1.77 -10.93 1.04
CA VAL A 122 -2.11 -9.53 1.22
C VAL A 122 -0.94 -8.81 1.89
N VAL A 123 -0.38 -7.79 1.23
CA VAL A 123 0.69 -6.95 1.78
C VAL A 123 0.18 -5.53 1.95
N TYR A 124 0.28 -5.00 3.16
CA TYR A 124 -0.09 -3.62 3.45
C TYR A 124 1.14 -2.76 3.74
N ILE A 125 1.36 -1.70 2.94
CA ILE A 125 2.40 -0.71 3.21
C ILE A 125 1.90 0.26 4.28
N ASN A 126 2.27 -0.03 5.51
CA ASN A 126 1.96 0.76 6.68
C ASN A 126 3.00 1.91 6.83
N SER A 127 3.35 2.27 8.03
CA SER A 127 4.32 3.29 8.39
C SER A 127 4.80 3.07 9.83
N GLY A 128 5.96 3.60 10.18
CA GLY A 128 6.34 3.77 11.58
C GLY A 128 5.30 4.54 12.41
N ALA A 129 4.53 5.43 11.75
CA ALA A 129 3.41 6.15 12.36
C ALA A 129 2.22 5.24 12.75
N GLY A 130 2.13 4.02 12.22
CA GLY A 130 1.15 3.02 12.66
C GLY A 130 1.54 2.25 13.93
N LYS A 131 2.73 2.53 14.48
CA LYS A 131 3.23 1.96 15.75
C LYS A 131 3.50 3.04 16.80
N ARG A 132 3.76 4.28 16.38
CA ARG A 132 4.02 5.42 17.25
C ARG A 132 3.58 6.71 16.58
N ALA A 133 2.69 7.45 17.23
CA ALA A 133 2.29 8.77 16.77
C ALA A 133 3.34 9.82 17.17
N ASN A 134 3.54 10.81 16.31
CA ASN A 134 4.36 12.00 16.58
C ASN A 134 3.48 13.26 16.56
N PRO A 135 3.92 14.38 17.17
CA PRO A 135 3.23 15.65 17.02
C PRO A 135 2.99 15.99 15.55
N GLN A 136 1.84 16.58 15.23
CA GLN A 136 1.38 16.96 13.88
C GLN A 136 1.04 15.79 12.92
N TRP A 137 1.13 14.54 13.36
CA TRP A 137 0.84 13.35 12.58
C TRP A 137 -0.48 12.68 12.95
N GLY A 138 -1.34 13.34 13.74
CA GLY A 138 -2.50 12.72 14.39
C GLY A 138 -3.41 11.95 13.45
N ALA A 139 -3.97 12.59 12.42
CA ALA A 139 -4.90 11.93 11.48
C ALA A 139 -4.24 10.82 10.67
N TYR A 140 -3.00 11.06 10.19
CA TYR A 140 -2.23 10.02 9.48
C TYR A 140 -1.94 8.82 10.39
N ALA A 141 -1.40 9.08 11.60
CA ALA A 141 -1.09 8.02 12.56
C ALA A 141 -2.35 7.23 12.92
N ALA A 142 -3.46 7.88 13.24
CA ALA A 142 -4.72 7.21 13.56
C ALA A 142 -5.16 6.24 12.45
N SER A 143 -5.10 6.68 11.18
CA SER A 143 -5.44 5.83 10.05
C SER A 143 -4.49 4.63 9.89
N LYS A 144 -3.19 4.80 10.14
CA LYS A 144 -2.19 3.74 10.05
C LYS A 144 -2.24 2.77 11.24
N PHE A 145 -2.58 3.23 12.45
CA PHE A 145 -2.88 2.36 13.59
C PHE A 145 -4.14 1.52 13.33
N ALA A 146 -5.21 2.15 12.82
CA ALA A 146 -6.44 1.44 12.48
C ALA A 146 -6.19 0.36 11.40
N ALA A 147 -5.41 0.68 10.37
CA ALA A 147 -5.02 -0.30 9.35
C ALA A 147 -4.13 -1.41 9.91
N HIS A 148 -3.28 -1.14 10.90
CA HIS A 148 -2.49 -2.17 11.59
C HIS A 148 -3.43 -3.16 12.31
N ALA A 149 -4.35 -2.64 13.13
CA ALA A 149 -5.32 -3.46 13.83
C ALA A 149 -6.20 -4.29 12.86
N TRP A 150 -6.60 -3.70 11.73
CA TRP A 150 -7.32 -4.43 10.69
C TRP A 150 -6.49 -5.57 10.08
N CYS A 151 -5.22 -5.34 9.75
CA CYS A 151 -4.35 -6.41 9.23
C CYS A 151 -4.17 -7.55 10.25
N ASP A 152 -4.09 -7.24 11.54
CA ASP A 152 -3.97 -8.24 12.60
C ASP A 152 -5.25 -9.07 12.74
N ALA A 153 -6.42 -8.44 12.68
CA ALA A 153 -7.69 -9.15 12.67
C ALA A 153 -7.84 -10.03 11.41
N LEU A 154 -7.57 -9.47 10.22
CA LEU A 154 -7.66 -10.18 8.95
C LEU A 154 -6.77 -11.45 8.94
N ARG A 155 -5.56 -11.37 9.50
CA ARG A 155 -4.64 -12.52 9.61
C ARG A 155 -5.20 -13.65 10.44
N GLN A 156 -5.99 -13.33 11.46
CA GLN A 156 -6.58 -14.33 12.36
C GLN A 156 -7.91 -14.88 11.82
N GLU A 157 -8.68 -14.05 11.12
CA GLU A 157 -9.99 -14.40 10.57
C GLU A 157 -9.89 -15.20 9.27
N GLU A 158 -8.80 -15.03 8.50
CA GLU A 158 -8.64 -15.58 7.16
C GLU A 158 -7.42 -16.51 7.04
N PRO A 159 -7.49 -17.74 7.58
CA PRO A 159 -6.34 -18.65 7.60
C PRO A 159 -5.91 -19.14 6.21
N GLU A 160 -6.75 -18.97 5.17
CA GLU A 160 -6.43 -19.36 3.81
C GLU A 160 -5.54 -18.32 3.09
N ILE A 161 -5.39 -17.11 3.65
CA ILE A 161 -4.53 -16.07 3.06
C ILE A 161 -3.39 -15.70 4.02
N THR A 162 -2.28 -15.26 3.44
CA THR A 162 -1.18 -14.67 4.22
C THR A 162 -1.34 -13.16 4.29
N VAL A 163 -1.07 -12.55 5.45
CA VAL A 163 -1.14 -11.08 5.61
C VAL A 163 0.15 -10.55 6.22
N THR A 164 0.84 -9.66 5.49
CA THR A 164 2.07 -8.98 5.93
C THR A 164 1.86 -7.47 6.02
N SER A 165 2.23 -6.88 7.15
CA SER A 165 2.30 -5.42 7.32
C SER A 165 3.75 -4.95 7.25
N ILE A 166 4.07 -4.01 6.34
CA ILE A 166 5.41 -3.42 6.24
C ILE A 166 5.39 -2.03 6.87
N PHE A 167 6.29 -1.77 7.82
CA PHE A 167 6.40 -0.53 8.57
C PHE A 167 7.69 0.21 8.22
N PRO A 168 7.76 0.87 7.07
CA PRO A 168 8.93 1.67 6.73
C PRO A 168 8.99 2.96 7.56
N GLY A 169 10.21 3.45 7.76
CA GLY A 169 10.46 4.82 8.16
C GLY A 169 10.20 5.79 7.00
N ARG A 170 10.89 6.92 7.00
CA ARG A 170 10.77 7.94 5.93
C ARG A 170 11.38 7.42 4.63
N ILE A 171 10.65 7.53 3.52
CA ILE A 171 11.02 6.97 2.21
C ILE A 171 11.20 8.11 1.22
N ALA A 172 12.22 8.07 0.34
CA ALA A 172 12.50 9.05 -0.70
C ALA A 172 11.37 9.07 -1.76
N THR A 173 10.33 9.87 -1.54
CA THR A 173 9.13 10.00 -2.38
C THR A 173 8.65 11.45 -2.41
N ASP A 174 7.77 11.79 -3.37
CA ASP A 174 7.12 13.11 -3.43
C ASP A 174 6.33 13.43 -2.14
N MET A 175 5.68 12.41 -1.54
CA MET A 175 5.02 12.56 -0.25
C MET A 175 6.02 13.01 0.83
N GLN A 176 7.19 12.38 0.87
CA GLN A 176 8.22 12.74 1.84
C GLN A 176 8.81 14.11 1.58
N LYS A 177 8.97 14.49 0.30
CA LYS A 177 9.42 15.83 -0.08
C LYS A 177 8.46 16.89 0.46
N ALA A 178 7.16 16.74 0.22
CA ALA A 178 6.13 17.65 0.73
C ALA A 178 6.12 17.73 2.28
N ILE A 179 6.37 16.60 2.97
CA ILE A 179 6.49 16.56 4.42
C ILE A 179 7.70 17.35 4.91
N VAL A 180 8.87 17.18 4.28
CA VAL A 180 10.11 17.89 4.63
C VAL A 180 9.96 19.39 4.41
N GLU A 181 9.31 19.80 3.32
CA GLU A 181 8.99 21.20 3.03
C GLU A 181 8.04 21.79 4.10
N TYR A 182 7.00 21.05 4.49
CA TYR A 182 6.11 21.44 5.58
C TYR A 182 6.85 21.61 6.92
N GLU A 183 7.84 20.76 7.21
CA GLU A 183 8.70 20.82 8.40
C GLU A 183 9.73 21.98 8.32
N GLY A 184 9.78 22.74 7.23
CA GLY A 184 10.72 23.85 7.03
C GLY A 184 12.16 23.41 6.75
N ASN A 185 12.37 22.18 6.30
CA ASN A 185 13.69 21.60 6.03
C ASN A 185 13.97 21.44 4.53
N SER A 186 15.24 21.26 4.17
CA SER A 186 15.67 20.93 2.81
C SER A 186 15.56 19.43 2.57
N TYR A 187 14.96 19.04 1.44
CA TYR A 187 14.82 17.65 1.06
C TYR A 187 16.08 17.10 0.40
N THR A 188 16.68 16.07 1.00
CA THR A 188 17.84 15.35 0.51
C THR A 188 17.48 13.87 0.42
N PRO A 189 17.20 13.32 -0.78
CA PRO A 189 16.67 11.95 -0.96
C PRO A 189 17.53 10.87 -0.31
N GLU A 190 18.85 11.07 -0.30
CA GLU A 190 19.85 10.13 0.23
C GLU A 190 19.68 9.86 1.74
N ASN A 191 19.03 10.77 2.45
CA ASN A 191 18.74 10.63 3.90
C ASN A 191 17.54 9.71 4.18
N PHE A 192 16.88 9.22 3.13
CA PHE A 192 15.65 8.44 3.24
C PHE A 192 15.80 7.05 2.65
N ILE A 193 14.92 6.13 3.05
CA ILE A 193 14.86 4.79 2.48
C ILE A 193 14.50 4.89 0.99
N ALA A 194 15.24 4.23 0.12
CA ALA A 194 14.87 4.14 -1.29
C ALA A 194 13.54 3.37 -1.45
N PRO A 195 12.62 3.82 -2.33
CA PRO A 195 11.39 3.07 -2.62
C PRO A 195 11.63 1.62 -3.05
N THR A 196 12.75 1.36 -3.73
CA THR A 196 13.17 0.01 -4.16
C THR A 196 13.47 -0.91 -2.99
N THR A 197 14.03 -0.40 -1.88
CA THR A 197 14.25 -1.18 -0.65
C THR A 197 12.92 -1.72 -0.09
N VAL A 198 11.87 -0.89 -0.11
CA VAL A 198 10.54 -1.33 0.32
C VAL A 198 9.95 -2.34 -0.67
N ALA A 199 10.11 -2.11 -1.97
CA ALA A 199 9.64 -3.03 -3.02
C ALA A 199 10.31 -4.41 -2.92
N HIS A 200 11.61 -4.46 -2.66
CA HIS A 200 12.32 -5.72 -2.42
C HIS A 200 11.83 -6.45 -1.16
N SER A 201 11.45 -5.70 -0.12
CA SER A 201 10.85 -6.30 1.09
C SER A 201 9.45 -6.88 0.82
N VAL A 202 8.66 -6.26 -0.07
CA VAL A 202 7.42 -6.84 -0.59
C VAL A 202 7.72 -8.15 -1.32
N LEU A 203 8.61 -8.14 -2.31
CA LEU A 203 8.96 -9.34 -3.08
C LEU A 203 9.50 -10.45 -2.18
N HIS A 204 10.32 -10.11 -1.17
CA HIS A 204 10.82 -11.06 -0.19
C HIS A 204 9.67 -11.72 0.59
N SER A 205 8.71 -10.95 1.10
CA SER A 205 7.55 -11.52 1.81
C SER A 205 6.73 -12.47 0.92
N LEU A 206 6.58 -12.16 -0.36
CA LEU A 206 5.88 -13.00 -1.35
C LEU A 206 6.65 -14.28 -1.74
N SER A 207 7.91 -14.40 -1.34
CA SER A 207 8.82 -15.49 -1.72
C SER A 207 9.06 -16.47 -0.57
N VAL A 208 8.49 -16.24 0.61
CA VAL A 208 8.62 -17.14 1.76
C VAL A 208 7.88 -18.45 1.48
N GLY A 209 8.48 -19.58 1.90
CA GLY A 209 7.88 -20.90 1.73
C GLY A 209 6.57 -21.06 2.51
N SER A 210 5.77 -22.03 2.13
CA SER A 210 4.45 -22.29 2.73
C SER A 210 4.49 -22.77 4.18
N ASP A 211 5.68 -23.04 4.71
CA ASP A 211 5.95 -23.46 6.09
C ASP A 211 6.11 -22.29 7.06
N ALA A 212 6.15 -21.05 6.56
CA ALA A 212 6.36 -19.86 7.38
C ALA A 212 5.59 -18.63 6.86
N ILE A 213 5.33 -17.70 7.75
CA ILE A 213 4.76 -16.38 7.43
C ILE A 213 5.65 -15.28 7.99
N ILE A 214 5.68 -14.13 7.31
CA ILE A 214 6.27 -12.89 7.83
C ILE A 214 5.11 -11.96 8.17
N PRO A 215 4.69 -11.87 9.43
CA PRO A 215 3.54 -11.02 9.79
C PRO A 215 3.86 -9.53 9.68
N GLU A 216 5.12 -9.15 9.99
CA GLU A 216 5.57 -7.76 9.97
C GLU A 216 7.01 -7.63 9.49
N ILE A 217 7.27 -6.54 8.74
CA ILE A 217 8.62 -6.10 8.39
C ILE A 217 8.79 -4.65 8.83
N VAL A 218 9.81 -4.36 9.62
CA VAL A 218 10.16 -3.00 10.05
C VAL A 218 11.43 -2.56 9.35
N ILE A 219 11.36 -1.44 8.62
CA ILE A 219 12.49 -0.89 7.86
C ILE A 219 12.79 0.51 8.41
N ARG A 220 14.06 0.79 8.74
CA ARG A 220 14.50 2.10 9.21
C ARG A 220 15.63 2.64 8.34
N PRO A 221 15.70 3.97 8.12
CA PRO A 221 16.87 4.55 7.47
C PRO A 221 18.13 4.29 8.33
N ARG A 222 19.28 4.18 7.70
CA ARG A 222 20.56 4.24 8.43
C ARG A 222 20.73 5.66 8.95
N MET A 223 21.13 5.78 10.19
CA MET A 223 21.58 7.06 10.78
C MET A 223 23.03 7.29 10.42
#